data_d2911ed3e860ccbe612220fdbfd9d7fb
#
_entry.id   d2911ed3e860ccbe612220fdbfd9d7fb
#
_cell.length_a   1.000
_cell.length_b   1.000
_cell.length_c   1.000
_cell.angle_alpha   90.00
_cell.angle_beta   90.00
_cell.angle_gamma   90.00
#
_symmetry.space_group_name_H-M   'P 1'
#
loop_
_entity.id
_entity.type
_entity.pdbx_description
1 polymer ?
#
loop_
_entity_poly.entity_id
_entity_poly.type
_entity_poly.pdbx_seq_one_letter_code
_entity_poly.pdbx_strand_id
1 'polypeptide(L)'
;MLRWNRWMALPLILPLALVPGCGGFGKVNQGRVIDYDREKGLVTFIQDSNYLEPGKPKYDSLPPVTVRVPGDPSAMGPAPQAGKLMQLDTRNRKLVIFDTVTQGFRTITYTLTEEHDNVFRSDARIAGRSSPVVDRITKTITVHSAAQRKLITFSLPNQYFDRPDDTWKTGDEIRYYYKDPRQALRFMNITKTDTAAGK
;
A
#
# COMPACT_ATOMS: atom_id res chain seq x y z
N MET A 1 77.17 -37.79 29.51
CA MET A 1 75.95 -37.62 30.31
C MET A 1 75.19 -36.40 29.75
N LEU A 2 74.26 -36.63 28.89
CA LEU A 2 73.45 -35.50 28.24
C LEU A 2 72.05 -35.54 28.82
N ARG A 3 71.63 -34.49 29.56
CA ARG A 3 70.31 -34.35 30.13
C ARG A 3 69.44 -33.60 29.12
N TRP A 4 68.41 -34.27 28.53
CA TRP A 4 67.49 -33.72 27.60
C TRP A 4 66.29 -33.11 28.37
N ASN A 5 66.20 -31.80 28.38
CA ASN A 5 65.01 -31.06 28.92
C ASN A 5 63.87 -31.10 27.91
N ARG A 6 62.84 -31.85 28.27
CA ARG A 6 61.56 -31.83 27.50
C ARG A 6 60.73 -30.64 27.99
N TRP A 7 60.67 -29.60 27.20
CA TRP A 7 59.70 -28.51 27.38
C TRP A 7 58.34 -28.97 26.82
N MET A 8 57.32 -29.18 27.69
CA MET A 8 55.94 -29.37 27.33
C MET A 8 55.36 -28.02 26.92
N ALA A 9 55.12 -27.81 25.61
CA ALA A 9 54.34 -26.73 25.12
C ALA A 9 52.83 -27.07 25.35
N LEU A 10 52.18 -26.36 26.25
CA LEU A 10 50.74 -26.40 26.43
C LEU A 10 50.12 -25.65 25.26
N PRO A 11 49.21 -26.25 24.49
CA PRO A 11 48.45 -25.49 23.49
C PRO A 11 47.42 -24.63 24.23
N LEU A 12 47.54 -23.31 24.10
CA LEU A 12 46.56 -22.34 24.53
C LEU A 12 45.33 -22.43 23.62
N ILE A 13 44.31 -23.19 23.99
CA ILE A 13 43.03 -23.26 23.31
C ILE A 13 42.29 -21.98 23.66
N LEU A 14 42.30 -21.02 22.72
CA LEU A 14 41.51 -19.81 22.79
C LEU A 14 40.04 -20.17 22.47
N PRO A 15 39.08 -20.00 23.40
CA PRO A 15 37.68 -20.26 23.07
C PRO A 15 37.22 -19.20 22.07
N LEU A 16 36.98 -19.62 20.84
CA LEU A 16 36.30 -18.81 19.82
C LEU A 16 34.86 -18.60 20.29
N ALA A 17 34.59 -17.47 20.95
CA ALA A 17 33.27 -17.05 21.36
C ALA A 17 32.45 -16.84 20.07
N LEU A 18 31.64 -17.81 19.69
CA LEU A 18 30.59 -17.69 18.70
C LEU A 18 29.59 -16.67 19.24
N VAL A 19 29.73 -15.42 18.85
CA VAL A 19 28.74 -14.39 19.07
C VAL A 19 27.54 -14.70 18.12
N PRO A 20 26.38 -15.10 18.63
CA PRO A 20 25.21 -15.24 17.78
C PRO A 20 24.72 -13.84 17.38
N GLY A 21 25.36 -13.25 16.40
CA GLY A 21 24.97 -12.00 15.76
C GLY A 21 23.86 -12.22 14.73
N CYS A 22 22.82 -12.98 15.04
CA CYS A 22 21.61 -13.05 14.25
C CYS A 22 20.61 -12.02 14.75
N GLY A 23 20.89 -10.74 14.54
CA GLY A 23 19.84 -9.74 14.43
C GLY A 23 19.02 -10.11 13.19
N GLY A 24 17.85 -10.75 13.36
CA GLY A 24 17.01 -11.23 12.27
C GLY A 24 16.85 -10.14 11.21
N PHE A 25 17.06 -10.51 9.94
CA PHE A 25 16.79 -9.63 8.83
C PHE A 25 15.34 -9.17 8.92
N GLY A 26 15.07 -7.87 8.78
CA GLY A 26 13.70 -7.37 8.74
C GLY A 26 12.99 -7.84 7.48
N LYS A 27 11.68 -7.72 7.50
CA LYS A 27 10.78 -8.10 6.42
C LYS A 27 10.23 -6.85 5.74
N VAL A 28 9.76 -7.02 4.53
CA VAL A 28 9.05 -5.99 3.76
C VAL A 28 7.62 -6.44 3.57
N ASN A 29 6.69 -5.50 3.67
CA ASN A 29 5.30 -5.70 3.29
C ASN A 29 4.81 -4.50 2.48
N GLN A 30 3.80 -4.71 1.67
CA GLN A 30 3.23 -3.72 0.75
C GLN A 30 1.72 -3.87 0.70
N GLY A 31 1.02 -2.77 0.45
CA GLY A 31 -0.43 -2.84 0.30
C GLY A 31 -1.07 -1.49 0.01
N ARG A 32 -2.38 -1.51 -0.14
CA ARG A 32 -3.22 -0.34 -0.42
C ARG A 32 -3.91 0.16 0.83
N VAL A 33 -3.71 1.42 1.14
CA VAL A 33 -4.22 2.05 2.37
C VAL A 33 -5.74 2.23 2.30
N ILE A 34 -6.42 1.71 3.33
CA ILE A 34 -7.87 1.86 3.50
C ILE A 34 -8.23 2.81 4.65
N ASP A 35 -7.30 3.04 5.58
CA ASP A 35 -7.48 3.98 6.68
C ASP A 35 -6.14 4.54 7.17
N TYR A 36 -6.12 5.78 7.65
CA TYR A 36 -4.97 6.40 8.27
C TYR A 36 -5.38 7.31 9.43
N ASP A 37 -5.23 6.81 10.64
CA ASP A 37 -5.34 7.58 11.89
C ASP A 37 -4.04 8.35 12.13
N ARG A 38 -4.03 9.64 11.76
CA ARG A 38 -2.84 10.51 11.89
C ARG A 38 -2.46 10.76 13.33
N GLU A 39 -3.44 10.86 14.23
CA GLU A 39 -3.19 11.17 15.64
C GLU A 39 -2.48 10.02 16.33
N LYS A 40 -2.90 8.79 16.03
CA LYS A 40 -2.28 7.58 16.56
C LYS A 40 -1.09 7.07 15.76
N GLY A 41 -0.87 7.62 14.56
CA GLY A 41 0.14 7.15 13.64
C GLY A 41 -0.11 5.71 13.17
N LEU A 42 -1.38 5.34 12.95
CA LEU A 42 -1.77 3.99 12.53
C LEU A 42 -2.27 3.99 11.09
N VAL A 43 -1.66 3.16 10.27
CA VAL A 43 -2.09 2.92 8.89
C VAL A 43 -2.69 1.53 8.79
N THR A 44 -3.91 1.44 8.24
CA THR A 44 -4.57 0.18 7.92
C THR A 44 -4.64 0.01 6.41
N PHE A 45 -4.25 -1.15 5.93
CA PHE A 45 -4.15 -1.42 4.49
C PHE A 45 -4.53 -2.86 4.14
N ILE A 46 -4.95 -3.07 2.89
CA ILE A 46 -5.08 -4.40 2.28
C ILE A 46 -3.74 -4.80 1.71
N GLN A 47 -3.22 -5.92 2.16
CA GLN A 47 -1.92 -6.43 1.71
C GLN A 47 -1.97 -6.80 0.22
N ASP A 48 -0.91 -6.45 -0.49
CA ASP A 48 -0.68 -6.92 -1.85
C ASP A 48 -0.09 -8.34 -1.80
N SER A 49 -0.90 -9.34 -2.16
CA SER A 49 -0.46 -10.74 -2.19
C SER A 49 0.53 -11.04 -3.33
N ASN A 50 0.70 -10.11 -4.26
CA ASN A 50 1.58 -10.25 -5.43
C ASN A 50 2.68 -9.18 -5.49
N TYR A 51 3.11 -8.64 -4.35
CA TYR A 51 4.04 -7.51 -4.27
C TYR A 51 5.44 -7.78 -4.91
N LEU A 52 5.76 -9.03 -5.21
CA LEU A 52 7.00 -9.40 -5.89
C LEU A 52 6.91 -9.24 -7.42
N GLU A 53 5.71 -9.10 -8.00
CA GLU A 53 5.51 -8.87 -9.43
C GLU A 53 5.19 -7.39 -9.71
N PRO A 54 6.16 -6.59 -10.16
CA PRO A 54 5.92 -5.17 -10.44
C PRO A 54 4.80 -4.96 -11.46
N GLY A 55 3.93 -4.00 -11.19
CA GLY A 55 2.84 -3.63 -12.10
C GLY A 55 1.62 -4.55 -12.11
N LYS A 56 1.60 -5.59 -11.27
CA LYS A 56 0.47 -6.51 -11.12
C LYS A 56 0.03 -6.67 -9.66
N PRO A 57 -0.26 -5.59 -8.94
CA PRO A 57 -0.66 -5.68 -7.55
C PRO A 57 -1.98 -6.43 -7.40
N LYS A 58 -2.12 -7.19 -6.32
CA LYS A 58 -3.31 -7.96 -6.00
C LYS A 58 -3.73 -7.71 -4.55
N TYR A 59 -4.76 -6.90 -4.37
CA TYR A 59 -5.28 -6.50 -3.05
C TYR A 59 -6.48 -7.36 -2.68
N ASP A 60 -6.23 -8.59 -2.26
CA ASP A 60 -7.25 -9.60 -1.93
C ASP A 60 -7.03 -10.31 -0.59
N SER A 61 -6.03 -9.90 0.17
CA SER A 61 -5.72 -10.52 1.47
C SER A 61 -6.55 -9.91 2.60
N LEU A 62 -7.23 -10.76 3.36
CA LEU A 62 -7.98 -10.40 4.56
C LEU A 62 -7.44 -11.20 5.76
N PRO A 63 -7.58 -10.68 6.98
CA PRO A 63 -8.07 -9.35 7.34
C PRO A 63 -7.09 -8.24 6.95
N PRO A 64 -7.54 -6.96 6.95
CA PRO A 64 -6.65 -5.82 6.80
C PRO A 64 -5.53 -5.80 7.84
N VAL A 65 -4.38 -5.30 7.46
CA VAL A 65 -3.22 -5.18 8.34
C VAL A 65 -3.11 -3.75 8.86
N THR A 66 -2.92 -3.59 10.17
CA THR A 66 -2.67 -2.29 10.80
C THR A 66 -1.24 -2.23 11.30
N VAL A 67 -0.53 -1.18 10.96
CA VAL A 67 0.85 -0.92 11.35
C VAL A 67 1.00 0.51 11.89
N ARG A 68 1.84 0.67 12.91
CA ARG A 68 2.27 1.98 13.39
C ARG A 68 3.38 2.51 12.49
N VAL A 69 3.25 3.74 12.02
CA VAL A 69 4.30 4.42 11.24
C VAL A 69 5.55 4.68 12.11
N PRO A 70 6.73 4.90 11.51
CA PRO A 70 7.93 5.27 12.26
C PRO A 70 7.72 6.55 13.08
N GLY A 71 8.29 6.57 14.28
CA GLY A 71 8.32 7.79 15.11
C GLY A 71 9.33 8.82 14.60
N ASP A 72 10.33 8.39 13.84
CA ASP A 72 11.30 9.26 13.18
C ASP A 72 10.74 9.75 11.84
N PRO A 73 10.52 11.07 11.67
CA PRO A 73 10.03 11.65 10.41
C PRO A 73 10.93 11.34 9.20
N SER A 74 12.24 11.17 9.40
CA SER A 74 13.18 10.85 8.31
C SER A 74 13.00 9.43 7.76
N ALA A 75 12.41 8.55 8.54
CA ALA A 75 12.09 7.17 8.14
C ALA A 75 10.69 7.04 7.51
N MET A 76 9.93 8.15 7.45
CA MET A 76 8.60 8.21 6.90
C MET A 76 8.57 9.00 5.59
N GLY A 77 8.08 8.40 4.52
CA GLY A 77 7.76 9.11 3.27
C GLY A 77 6.51 9.99 3.40
N PRO A 78 6.02 10.57 2.29
CA PRO A 78 4.82 11.39 2.30
C PRO A 78 3.63 10.67 2.93
N ALA A 79 2.84 11.37 3.77
CA ALA A 79 1.68 10.80 4.43
C ALA A 79 0.71 10.16 3.44
N PRO A 80 0.23 8.92 3.71
CA PRO A 80 -0.64 8.22 2.79
C PRO A 80 -2.07 8.78 2.80
N GLN A 81 -2.76 8.58 1.69
CA GLN A 81 -4.20 8.82 1.57
C GLN A 81 -4.94 7.49 1.60
N ALA A 82 -6.00 7.44 2.40
CA ALA A 82 -6.89 6.29 2.45
C ALA A 82 -7.91 6.32 1.30
N GLY A 83 -8.35 5.12 0.90
CA GLY A 83 -9.43 4.94 -0.07
C GLY A 83 -9.86 3.48 -0.12
N LYS A 84 -11.11 3.23 -0.48
CA LYS A 84 -11.69 1.89 -0.39
C LYS A 84 -11.84 1.19 -1.74
N LEU A 85 -11.58 1.90 -2.85
CA LEU A 85 -11.58 1.32 -4.19
C LEU A 85 -10.33 0.46 -4.40
N MET A 86 -10.51 -0.84 -4.44
CA MET A 86 -9.43 -1.82 -4.62
C MET A 86 -9.13 -2.09 -6.09
N GLN A 87 -10.19 -2.22 -6.90
CA GLN A 87 -10.05 -2.51 -8.31
C GLN A 87 -11.11 -1.79 -9.14
N LEU A 88 -10.72 -1.32 -10.31
CA LEU A 88 -11.62 -0.80 -11.35
C LEU A 88 -11.37 -1.60 -12.63
N ASP A 89 -12.27 -2.54 -12.92
CA ASP A 89 -12.25 -3.36 -14.14
C ASP A 89 -13.13 -2.67 -15.20
N THR A 90 -12.47 -1.94 -16.08
CA THR A 90 -13.15 -1.19 -17.14
C THR A 90 -13.68 -2.09 -18.25
N ARG A 91 -13.07 -3.24 -18.46
CA ARG A 91 -13.45 -4.20 -19.48
C ARG A 91 -14.76 -4.91 -19.13
N ASN A 92 -14.88 -5.37 -17.89
CA ASN A 92 -16.06 -6.09 -17.40
C ASN A 92 -17.06 -5.18 -16.68
N ARG A 93 -16.81 -3.86 -16.63
CA ARG A 93 -17.64 -2.86 -15.94
C ARG A 93 -17.91 -3.20 -14.48
N LYS A 94 -16.87 -3.62 -13.77
CA LYS A 94 -16.94 -4.00 -12.36
C LYS A 94 -15.96 -3.16 -11.55
N LEU A 95 -16.33 -2.85 -10.34
CA LEU A 95 -15.43 -2.30 -9.34
C LEU A 95 -15.46 -3.17 -8.09
N VAL A 96 -14.33 -3.23 -7.39
CA VAL A 96 -14.21 -3.90 -6.10
C VAL A 96 -13.87 -2.87 -5.05
N ILE A 97 -14.68 -2.80 -4.02
CA ILE A 97 -14.42 -1.96 -2.85
C ILE A 97 -14.18 -2.82 -1.61
N PHE A 98 -13.42 -2.28 -0.67
CA PHE A 98 -13.39 -2.79 0.69
C PHE A 98 -14.58 -2.19 1.46
N ASP A 99 -15.46 -3.05 1.95
CA ASP A 99 -16.63 -2.68 2.72
C ASP A 99 -16.29 -2.73 4.22
N THR A 100 -16.22 -1.56 4.86
CA THR A 100 -15.83 -1.43 6.27
C THR A 100 -16.88 -2.00 7.24
N VAL A 101 -18.12 -2.17 6.81
CA VAL A 101 -19.19 -2.75 7.65
C VAL A 101 -19.03 -4.27 7.71
N THR A 102 -18.86 -4.91 6.56
CA THR A 102 -18.72 -6.36 6.47
C THR A 102 -17.28 -6.83 6.62
N GLN A 103 -16.31 -5.90 6.70
CA GLN A 103 -14.87 -6.17 6.74
C GLN A 103 -14.40 -7.08 5.60
N GLY A 104 -15.01 -6.89 4.42
CA GLY A 104 -14.79 -7.76 3.26
C GLY A 104 -14.80 -6.99 1.94
N PHE A 105 -14.62 -7.73 0.85
CA PHE A 105 -14.70 -7.15 -0.49
C PHE A 105 -16.12 -7.23 -1.04
N ARG A 106 -16.51 -6.16 -1.74
CA ARG A 106 -17.78 -6.11 -2.46
C ARG A 106 -17.50 -5.78 -3.92
N THR A 107 -17.95 -6.66 -4.81
CA THR A 107 -17.93 -6.41 -6.26
C THR A 107 -19.26 -5.77 -6.68
N ILE A 108 -19.17 -4.68 -7.42
CA ILE A 108 -20.31 -3.90 -7.89
C ILE A 108 -20.20 -3.76 -9.41
N THR A 109 -21.26 -4.07 -10.12
CA THR A 109 -21.36 -3.80 -11.56
C THR A 109 -21.85 -2.35 -11.73
N TYR A 110 -21.24 -1.61 -12.64
CA TYR A 110 -21.60 -0.24 -12.94
C TYR A 110 -22.12 -0.08 -14.38
N THR A 111 -22.89 0.96 -14.61
CA THR A 111 -23.28 1.38 -15.95
C THR A 111 -22.38 2.50 -16.42
N LEU A 112 -21.64 2.27 -17.50
CA LEU A 112 -20.75 3.27 -18.07
C LEU A 112 -21.55 4.41 -18.67
N THR A 113 -21.22 5.65 -18.30
CA THR A 113 -21.80 6.87 -18.86
C THR A 113 -20.85 7.51 -19.86
N GLU A 114 -19.57 7.62 -19.49
CA GLU A 114 -18.54 8.26 -20.31
C GLU A 114 -17.18 7.64 -20.03
N GLU A 115 -16.34 7.51 -21.06
CA GLU A 115 -14.98 7.01 -20.95
C GLU A 115 -14.04 7.79 -21.86
N HIS A 116 -12.93 8.25 -21.31
CA HIS A 116 -11.85 8.89 -22.05
C HIS A 116 -10.55 8.13 -21.82
N ASP A 117 -9.90 7.76 -22.91
CA ASP A 117 -8.59 7.14 -22.93
C ASP A 117 -7.47 8.19 -22.97
N ASN A 118 -6.25 7.74 -22.63
CA ASN A 118 -5.03 8.55 -22.67
C ASN A 118 -5.11 9.84 -21.82
N VAL A 119 -5.80 9.77 -20.69
CA VAL A 119 -5.93 10.87 -19.74
C VAL A 119 -4.78 10.82 -18.74
N PHE A 120 -3.87 11.77 -18.86
CA PHE A 120 -2.74 11.94 -17.94
C PHE A 120 -3.09 12.92 -16.82
N ARG A 121 -2.33 12.91 -15.72
CA ARG A 121 -2.56 13.82 -14.57
C ARG A 121 -2.51 15.32 -14.93
N SER A 122 -1.78 15.67 -15.98
CA SER A 122 -1.68 17.04 -16.52
C SER A 122 -2.86 17.43 -17.42
N ASP A 123 -3.77 16.50 -17.73
CA ASP A 123 -4.90 16.77 -18.62
C ASP A 123 -5.86 17.80 -18.00
N ALA A 124 -6.29 18.79 -18.77
CA ALA A 124 -7.17 19.87 -18.33
C ALA A 124 -8.50 19.37 -17.73
N ARG A 125 -8.95 18.16 -18.11
CA ARG A 125 -10.16 17.54 -17.58
C ARG A 125 -10.03 17.17 -16.10
N ILE A 126 -8.82 16.96 -15.61
CA ILE A 126 -8.55 16.51 -14.22
C ILE A 126 -7.58 17.41 -13.47
N ALA A 127 -6.81 18.26 -14.16
CA ALA A 127 -5.85 19.16 -13.53
C ALA A 127 -6.54 20.06 -12.50
N GLY A 128 -6.04 20.06 -11.25
CA GLY A 128 -6.59 20.83 -10.15
C GLY A 128 -7.93 20.33 -9.60
N ARG A 129 -8.44 19.20 -10.08
CA ARG A 129 -9.69 18.60 -9.58
C ARG A 129 -9.41 17.44 -8.64
N SER A 130 -10.26 17.28 -7.63
CA SER A 130 -10.24 16.10 -6.79
C SER A 130 -10.81 14.88 -7.54
N SER A 131 -10.26 13.71 -7.32
CA SER A 131 -10.84 12.45 -7.80
C SER A 131 -10.98 11.50 -6.61
N PRO A 132 -12.13 10.83 -6.45
CA PRO A 132 -13.33 10.82 -7.31
C PRO A 132 -14.17 12.09 -7.19
N VAL A 133 -15.00 12.35 -8.21
CA VAL A 133 -16.10 13.31 -8.14
C VAL A 133 -17.41 12.52 -8.05
N VAL A 134 -18.15 12.71 -6.97
CA VAL A 134 -19.43 12.02 -6.72
C VAL A 134 -20.57 13.02 -6.91
N ASP A 135 -21.35 12.84 -7.95
CA ASP A 135 -22.55 13.63 -8.20
C ASP A 135 -23.79 12.84 -7.74
N ARG A 136 -24.37 13.29 -6.64
CA ARG A 136 -25.56 12.66 -6.05
C ARG A 136 -26.86 13.04 -6.73
N ILE A 137 -26.85 14.10 -7.54
CA ILE A 137 -28.03 14.54 -8.28
C ILE A 137 -28.19 13.67 -9.53
N THR A 138 -27.15 13.60 -10.34
CA THR A 138 -27.14 12.79 -11.58
C THR A 138 -26.86 11.31 -11.33
N LYS A 139 -26.54 10.93 -10.07
CA LYS A 139 -26.17 9.56 -9.68
C LYS A 139 -25.02 9.03 -10.50
N THR A 140 -23.95 9.83 -10.61
CA THR A 140 -22.72 9.46 -11.32
C THR A 140 -21.50 9.63 -10.45
N ILE A 141 -20.47 8.84 -10.76
CA ILE A 141 -19.16 8.91 -10.15
C ILE A 141 -18.12 9.01 -11.25
N THR A 142 -17.27 10.02 -11.19
CA THR A 142 -16.16 10.20 -12.11
C THR A 142 -14.85 9.85 -11.41
N VAL A 143 -14.12 8.90 -11.96
CA VAL A 143 -12.83 8.41 -11.42
C VAL A 143 -11.74 8.54 -12.48
N HIS A 144 -10.59 9.08 -12.09
CA HIS A 144 -9.38 9.01 -12.89
C HIS A 144 -8.52 7.82 -12.44
N SER A 145 -8.30 6.89 -13.34
CA SER A 145 -7.36 5.77 -13.15
C SER A 145 -6.01 6.11 -13.79
N ALA A 146 -5.05 6.54 -12.98
CA ALA A 146 -3.72 6.87 -13.47
C ALA A 146 -3.01 5.65 -14.09
N ALA A 147 -3.19 4.47 -13.50
CA ALA A 147 -2.59 3.23 -13.99
C ALA A 147 -3.12 2.82 -15.38
N GLN A 148 -4.40 3.08 -15.65
CA GLN A 148 -5.02 2.78 -16.95
C GLN A 148 -5.03 3.99 -17.90
N ARG A 149 -4.63 5.17 -17.42
CA ARG A 149 -4.73 6.46 -18.14
C ARG A 149 -6.13 6.73 -18.65
N LYS A 150 -7.13 6.46 -17.80
CA LYS A 150 -8.56 6.59 -18.15
C LYS A 150 -9.26 7.55 -17.19
N LEU A 151 -10.16 8.36 -17.75
CA LEU A 151 -11.16 9.09 -16.99
C LEU A 151 -12.50 8.44 -17.29
N ILE A 152 -13.20 7.98 -16.25
CA ILE A 152 -14.41 7.16 -16.41
C ILE A 152 -15.51 7.76 -15.56
N THR A 153 -16.65 8.00 -16.18
CA THR A 153 -17.89 8.38 -15.49
C THR A 153 -18.88 7.22 -15.59
N PHE A 154 -19.41 6.81 -14.47
CA PHE A 154 -20.34 5.69 -14.39
C PHE A 154 -21.44 5.94 -13.36
N SER A 155 -22.55 5.23 -13.50
CA SER A 155 -23.64 5.21 -12.52
C SER A 155 -23.70 3.88 -11.77
N LEU A 156 -24.23 3.95 -10.54
CA LEU A 156 -24.45 2.82 -9.65
C LEU A 156 -25.92 2.80 -9.19
N PRO A 157 -26.42 1.67 -8.66
CA PRO A 157 -27.68 1.64 -7.93
C PRO A 157 -27.71 2.67 -6.79
N ASN A 158 -28.86 3.30 -6.58
CA ASN A 158 -29.05 4.44 -5.67
C ASN A 158 -28.46 4.23 -4.26
N GLN A 159 -28.59 3.03 -3.72
CA GLN A 159 -28.09 2.64 -2.39
C GLN A 159 -26.59 2.86 -2.18
N TYR A 160 -25.82 2.99 -3.25
CA TYR A 160 -24.37 3.22 -3.15
C TYR A 160 -24.01 4.70 -2.99
N PHE A 161 -24.94 5.63 -3.29
CA PHE A 161 -24.68 7.06 -3.15
C PHE A 161 -24.83 7.58 -1.71
N ASP A 162 -25.31 6.74 -0.78
CA ASP A 162 -25.31 7.03 0.66
C ASP A 162 -23.95 6.78 1.30
N ARG A 163 -23.02 6.14 0.57
CA ARG A 163 -21.66 5.88 1.06
C ARG A 163 -20.80 7.14 1.04
N PRO A 164 -19.82 7.24 1.95
CA PRO A 164 -18.82 8.33 1.92
C PRO A 164 -18.04 8.34 0.60
N ASP A 165 -17.60 9.53 0.17
CA ASP A 165 -16.89 9.70 -1.10
C ASP A 165 -15.53 8.96 -1.15
N ASP A 166 -14.88 8.75 -0.01
CA ASP A 166 -13.64 7.98 0.10
C ASP A 166 -13.81 6.50 -0.29
N THR A 167 -15.06 5.99 -0.30
CA THR A 167 -15.40 4.66 -0.80
C THR A 167 -14.96 4.47 -2.26
N TRP A 168 -15.08 5.51 -3.06
CA TRP A 168 -14.77 5.50 -4.49
C TRP A 168 -13.34 5.96 -4.81
N LYS A 169 -12.59 6.32 -3.79
CA LYS A 169 -11.19 6.74 -3.91
C LYS A 169 -10.27 5.53 -3.86
N THR A 170 -9.28 5.51 -4.73
CA THR A 170 -8.16 4.59 -4.62
C THR A 170 -7.21 5.06 -3.53
N GLY A 171 -6.95 4.22 -2.55
CA GLY A 171 -5.93 4.50 -1.52
C GLY A 171 -4.52 4.45 -2.09
N ASP A 172 -3.61 5.15 -1.43
CA ASP A 172 -2.20 5.10 -1.79
C ASP A 172 -1.63 3.70 -1.57
N GLU A 173 -0.71 3.31 -2.42
CA GLU A 173 0.11 2.13 -2.25
C GLU A 173 1.31 2.46 -1.38
N ILE A 174 1.53 1.62 -0.35
CA ILE A 174 2.62 1.80 0.61
C ILE A 174 3.48 0.55 0.68
N ARG A 175 4.76 0.76 1.02
CA ARG A 175 5.70 -0.29 1.36
C ARG A 175 6.37 0.06 2.68
N TYR A 176 6.52 -0.92 3.58
CA TYR A 176 7.23 -0.71 4.82
C TYR A 176 8.15 -1.85 5.15
N TYR A 177 9.25 -1.51 5.86
CA TYR A 177 10.20 -2.44 6.41
C TYR A 177 9.95 -2.56 7.91
N TYR A 178 9.99 -3.79 8.44
CA TYR A 178 9.68 -4.07 9.82
C TYR A 178 10.50 -5.26 10.38
N LYS A 179 10.61 -5.30 11.69
CA LYS A 179 11.03 -6.47 12.48
C LYS A 179 9.87 -6.99 13.32
N ASP A 180 9.11 -6.07 13.95
CA ASP A 180 7.78 -6.36 14.53
C ASP A 180 6.70 -6.05 13.50
N PRO A 181 5.80 -7.00 13.19
CA PRO A 181 4.74 -6.80 12.19
C PRO A 181 3.83 -5.58 12.43
N ARG A 182 3.74 -5.11 13.68
CA ARG A 182 2.89 -3.98 14.06
C ARG A 182 3.59 -2.63 14.06
N GLN A 183 4.92 -2.61 13.85
CA GLN A 183 5.73 -1.39 13.89
C GLN A 183 6.59 -1.27 12.64
N ALA A 184 6.34 -0.26 11.83
CA ALA A 184 7.22 0.08 10.73
C ALA A 184 8.52 0.72 11.25
N LEU A 185 9.65 0.25 10.75
CA LEU A 185 10.97 0.87 10.94
C LEU A 185 11.26 1.87 9.82
N ARG A 186 10.71 1.62 8.64
CA ARG A 186 10.75 2.51 7.48
C ARG A 186 9.44 2.40 6.73
N PHE A 187 8.90 3.54 6.29
CA PHE A 187 7.60 3.61 5.63
C PHE A 187 7.70 4.46 4.36
N MET A 188 7.27 3.93 3.24
CA MET A 188 7.33 4.58 1.93
C MET A 188 5.93 4.64 1.31
N ASN A 189 5.54 5.81 0.84
CA ASN A 189 4.36 5.98 0.00
C ASN A 189 4.77 5.85 -1.48
N ILE A 190 4.57 4.67 -2.06
CA ILE A 190 4.98 4.37 -3.44
C ILE A 190 4.23 5.27 -4.43
N THR A 191 2.91 5.42 -4.24
CA THR A 191 2.06 6.24 -5.13
C THR A 191 2.57 7.67 -5.29
N LYS A 192 3.12 8.27 -4.20
CA LYS A 192 3.62 9.65 -4.22
C LYS A 192 5.09 9.76 -4.60
N THR A 193 5.87 8.71 -4.34
CA THR A 193 7.30 8.70 -4.66
C THR A 193 7.53 8.51 -6.15
N ASP A 194 6.81 7.59 -6.80
CA ASP A 194 6.92 7.36 -8.25
C ASP A 194 6.49 8.59 -9.07
N THR A 195 5.58 9.40 -8.54
CA THR A 195 5.17 10.65 -9.20
C THR A 195 6.25 11.75 -9.15
N ALA A 196 7.18 11.69 -8.20
CA ALA A 196 8.28 12.62 -8.11
C ALA A 196 9.45 12.25 -9.04
N ALA A 197 9.60 10.97 -9.39
CA ALA A 197 10.64 10.48 -10.30
C ALA A 197 10.30 10.65 -11.80
N GLY A 198 9.06 11.00 -12.13
CA GLY A 198 8.56 11.15 -13.51
C GLY A 198 8.41 12.59 -14.00
N LYS A 199 9.23 13.55 -13.44
CA LYS A 199 9.33 14.91 -13.96
C LYS A 199 10.58 15.09 -14.78
#